data_4c3944cbe0fae505725997388dee7a92
#
_entry.id   4c3944cbe0fae505725997388dee7a92
#
_cell.length_a   1.000
_cell.length_b   1.000
_cell.length_c   1.000
_cell.angle_alpha   90.00
_cell.angle_beta   90.00
_cell.angle_gamma   90.00
#
_symmetry.space_group_name_H-M   'P 1'
#
loop_
_entity.id
_entity.type
_entity.pdbx_description
1 polymer ?
#
loop_
_entity_poly.entity_id
_entity_poly.type
_entity_poly.pdbx_seq_one_letter_code
_entity_poly.pdbx_strand_id
1 'polypeptide(L)'
;LNEQNANPISGLIHKYHGRILLIVSPSCAINCRYCFRRHFPYQDNKPGRHEWQAALDYIANDNSITEVIYSGGDPLAASDKQLQWLTREIAQINHVTRLRVHTRLPIVIPSRITEDCLQWLTETRLKPAMVIHSNHANELDTEVAEALNRLRQAGVTLLNQTVLLSGVNDTLPTLQQ
;
A
#
# COMPACT_ATOMS: atom_id res chain seq x y z
N LEU A 1 -13.57 3.28 12.38
CA LEU A 1 -13.76 3.12 10.94
C LEU A 1 -14.63 1.89 10.72
N ASN A 2 -15.84 2.01 10.17
CA ASN A 2 -16.75 0.90 9.86
C ASN A 2 -16.27 0.15 8.59
N GLU A 3 -15.05 -0.34 8.59
CA GLU A 3 -14.48 -1.06 7.43
C GLU A 3 -15.11 -2.45 7.26
N GLN A 4 -15.58 -3.06 8.36
CA GLN A 4 -16.26 -4.37 8.30
C GLN A 4 -17.53 -4.35 7.45
N ASN A 5 -18.29 -3.24 7.45
CA ASN A 5 -19.50 -3.10 6.64
C ASN A 5 -19.19 -2.80 5.15
N ALA A 6 -17.96 -2.50 4.82
CA ALA A 6 -17.49 -2.20 3.46
C ALA A 6 -16.63 -3.34 2.87
N ASN A 7 -16.71 -4.53 3.46
CA ASN A 7 -15.92 -5.71 3.07
C ASN A 7 -16.81 -6.74 2.34
N PRO A 8 -17.08 -6.53 1.04
CA PRO A 8 -17.96 -7.43 0.26
C PRO A 8 -17.34 -8.82 0.05
N ILE A 9 -16.02 -8.91 0.11
CA ILE A 9 -15.22 -10.13 -0.03
C ILE A 9 -14.11 -10.09 1.00
N SER A 10 -13.76 -11.23 1.59
CA SER A 10 -12.64 -11.32 2.53
C SER A 10 -11.36 -10.72 1.94
N GLY A 11 -10.76 -9.79 2.65
CA GLY A 11 -9.55 -9.08 2.21
C GLY A 11 -9.76 -7.95 1.19
N LEU A 12 -11.01 -7.61 0.81
CA LEU A 12 -11.32 -6.49 -0.07
C LEU A 12 -12.24 -5.49 0.64
N ILE A 13 -11.84 -4.23 0.68
CA ILE A 13 -12.62 -3.13 1.25
C ILE A 13 -13.02 -2.18 0.12
N HIS A 14 -14.34 -2.02 -0.12
CA HIS A 14 -14.91 -1.11 -1.10
C HIS A 14 -15.76 -0.05 -0.40
N LYS A 15 -15.14 1.01 0.07
CA LYS A 15 -15.79 2.09 0.82
C LYS A 15 -16.07 3.34 -0.02
N TYR A 16 -15.28 3.56 -1.06
CA TYR A 16 -15.33 4.78 -1.87
C TYR A 16 -15.52 4.44 -3.34
N HIS A 17 -16.32 5.22 -4.02
CA HIS A 17 -16.51 5.10 -5.47
C HIS A 17 -15.17 5.19 -6.22
N GLY A 18 -14.99 4.34 -7.21
CA GLY A 18 -13.83 4.37 -8.11
C GLY A 18 -12.55 3.74 -7.55
N ARG A 19 -12.51 3.29 -6.29
CA ARG A 19 -11.32 2.68 -5.70
C ARG A 19 -11.64 1.61 -4.68
N ILE A 20 -10.83 0.56 -4.67
CA ILE A 20 -10.89 -0.49 -3.66
C ILE A 20 -9.54 -0.64 -2.95
N LEU A 21 -9.58 -1.23 -1.77
CA LEU A 21 -8.40 -1.57 -0.99
C LEU A 21 -8.32 -3.08 -0.82
N LEU A 22 -7.17 -3.66 -1.18
CA LEU A 22 -6.85 -5.06 -0.95
C LEU A 22 -5.95 -5.21 0.29
N ILE A 23 -6.33 -6.10 1.18
CA ILE A 23 -5.49 -6.57 2.28
C ILE A 23 -4.50 -7.59 1.69
N VAL A 24 -3.31 -7.13 1.29
CA VAL A 24 -2.32 -7.97 0.61
C VAL A 24 -1.52 -8.82 1.59
N SER A 25 -1.21 -8.26 2.76
CA SER A 25 -0.51 -8.94 3.85
C SER A 25 -1.12 -8.57 5.19
N PRO A 26 -1.35 -9.53 6.09
CA PRO A 26 -1.77 -9.25 7.45
C PRO A 26 -0.62 -8.82 8.36
N SER A 27 0.63 -8.99 7.90
CA SER A 27 1.84 -8.79 8.69
C SER A 27 2.40 -7.38 8.53
N CYS A 28 3.06 -6.88 9.57
CA CYS A 28 3.87 -5.67 9.55
C CYS A 28 5.28 -6.00 10.06
N ALA A 29 6.30 -5.32 9.52
CA ALA A 29 7.66 -5.39 10.06
C ALA A 29 7.78 -4.64 11.39
N ILE A 30 6.93 -3.65 11.62
CA ILE A 30 6.90 -2.83 12.84
C ILE A 30 5.45 -2.53 13.26
N ASN A 31 5.20 -2.47 14.57
CA ASN A 31 3.90 -2.17 15.13
C ASN A 31 3.79 -0.67 15.45
N CYS A 32 3.14 0.10 14.60
CA CYS A 32 2.93 1.53 14.80
C CYS A 32 1.99 1.78 16.00
N ARG A 33 2.41 2.61 16.96
CA ARG A 33 1.59 2.96 18.14
C ARG A 33 0.27 3.66 17.78
N TYR A 34 0.24 4.37 16.66
CA TYR A 34 -0.91 5.10 16.12
C TYR A 34 -1.71 4.29 15.08
N CYS A 35 -1.46 2.98 14.95
CA CYS A 35 -2.14 2.15 13.96
C CYS A 35 -3.65 2.14 14.19
N PHE A 36 -4.41 2.69 13.23
CA PHE A 36 -5.88 2.71 13.30
C PHE A 36 -6.51 1.35 13.01
N ARG A 37 -5.75 0.42 12.41
CA ARG A 37 -6.17 -0.97 12.14
C ARG A 37 -5.66 -1.97 13.15
N ARG A 38 -5.18 -1.57 14.34
CA ARG A 38 -4.65 -2.49 15.38
C ARG A 38 -5.65 -3.56 15.81
N HIS A 39 -6.93 -3.31 15.66
CA HIS A 39 -8.03 -4.23 16.01
C HIS A 39 -8.74 -4.81 14.79
N PHE A 40 -8.17 -4.64 13.59
CA PHE A 40 -8.72 -5.23 12.38
C PHE A 40 -8.53 -6.77 12.42
N PRO A 41 -9.56 -7.58 12.11
CA PRO A 41 -9.51 -9.03 12.20
C PRO A 41 -8.71 -9.62 11.01
N TYR A 42 -7.40 -9.44 11.01
CA TYR A 42 -6.53 -9.91 9.94
C TYR A 42 -6.54 -11.43 9.76
N GLN A 43 -6.85 -12.19 10.83
CA GLN A 43 -6.90 -13.65 10.74
C GLN A 43 -8.04 -14.14 9.85
N ASP A 44 -9.18 -13.43 9.88
CA ASP A 44 -10.36 -13.73 9.08
C ASP A 44 -10.23 -13.19 7.64
N ASN A 45 -9.21 -12.37 7.39
CA ASN A 45 -8.95 -11.69 6.12
C ASN A 45 -7.56 -12.02 5.57
N LYS A 46 -7.07 -13.26 5.80
CA LYS A 46 -5.84 -13.74 5.19
C LYS A 46 -6.11 -14.12 3.73
N PRO A 47 -5.63 -13.33 2.75
CA PRO A 47 -5.86 -13.67 1.36
C PRO A 47 -4.99 -14.87 0.97
N GLY A 48 -5.62 -15.99 0.65
CA GLY A 48 -5.04 -17.05 -0.15
C GLY A 48 -5.26 -16.77 -1.65
N ARG A 49 -4.82 -17.69 -2.48
CA ARG A 49 -4.96 -17.56 -3.94
C ARG A 49 -6.43 -17.53 -4.40
N HIS A 50 -7.30 -18.23 -3.67
CA HIS A 50 -8.74 -18.27 -3.95
C HIS A 50 -9.42 -16.95 -3.64
N GLU A 51 -9.10 -16.32 -2.50
CA GLU A 51 -9.66 -15.03 -2.10
C GLU A 51 -9.21 -13.92 -3.05
N TRP A 52 -7.97 -13.98 -3.53
CA TRP A 52 -7.50 -13.03 -4.54
C TRP A 52 -8.22 -13.19 -5.87
N GLN A 53 -8.55 -14.43 -6.30
CA GLN A 53 -9.34 -14.63 -7.50
C GLN A 53 -10.74 -14.00 -7.36
N ALA A 54 -11.42 -14.22 -6.25
CA ALA A 54 -12.71 -13.60 -6.00
C ALA A 54 -12.64 -12.07 -5.98
N ALA A 55 -11.55 -11.50 -5.43
CA ALA A 55 -11.33 -10.05 -5.44
C ALA A 55 -11.08 -9.52 -6.87
N LEU A 56 -10.31 -10.24 -7.68
CA LEU A 56 -10.07 -9.89 -9.09
C LEU A 56 -11.36 -9.94 -9.91
N ASP A 57 -12.18 -10.98 -9.70
CA ASP A 57 -13.49 -11.10 -10.36
C ASP A 57 -14.45 -9.97 -9.95
N TYR A 58 -14.44 -9.59 -8.67
CA TYR A 58 -15.20 -8.43 -8.18
C TYR A 58 -14.77 -7.13 -8.87
N ILE A 59 -13.44 -6.89 -8.95
CA ILE A 59 -12.90 -5.70 -9.60
C ILE A 59 -13.27 -5.70 -11.10
N ALA A 60 -13.13 -6.84 -11.77
CA ALA A 60 -13.40 -6.96 -13.21
C ALA A 60 -14.88 -6.71 -13.56
N ASN A 61 -15.80 -7.01 -12.65
CA ASN A 61 -17.24 -6.83 -12.85
C ASN A 61 -17.74 -5.41 -12.50
N ASP A 62 -16.93 -4.54 -11.93
CA ASP A 62 -17.30 -3.15 -11.60
C ASP A 62 -16.40 -2.15 -12.34
N ASN A 63 -16.86 -1.69 -13.50
CA ASN A 63 -16.14 -0.74 -14.36
C ASN A 63 -15.93 0.64 -13.71
N SER A 64 -16.56 0.94 -12.58
CA SER A 64 -16.34 2.18 -11.85
C SER A 64 -14.99 2.18 -11.12
N ILE A 65 -14.42 0.99 -10.84
CA ILE A 65 -13.16 0.84 -10.11
C ILE A 65 -11.99 1.13 -11.04
N THR A 66 -11.36 2.28 -10.88
CA THR A 66 -10.20 2.70 -11.67
C THR A 66 -8.87 2.63 -10.91
N GLU A 67 -8.92 2.45 -9.60
CA GLU A 67 -7.77 2.41 -8.71
C GLU A 67 -7.84 1.24 -7.74
N VAL A 68 -6.75 0.48 -7.65
CA VAL A 68 -6.55 -0.57 -6.65
C VAL A 68 -5.48 -0.11 -5.66
N ILE A 69 -5.77 -0.24 -4.35
CA ILE A 69 -4.88 0.15 -3.26
C ILE A 69 -4.40 -1.11 -2.54
N TYR A 70 -3.09 -1.37 -2.54
CA TYR A 70 -2.48 -2.38 -1.69
C TYR A 70 -2.27 -1.82 -0.29
N SER A 71 -2.78 -2.55 0.70
CA SER A 71 -2.69 -2.20 2.11
C SER A 71 -2.77 -3.49 2.97
N GLY A 72 -3.20 -3.36 4.22
CA GLY A 72 -3.33 -4.48 5.15
C GLY A 72 -2.62 -4.17 6.45
N GLY A 73 -1.76 -5.07 6.91
CA GLY A 73 -0.67 -4.74 7.81
C GLY A 73 0.30 -3.83 7.03
N ASP A 74 1.27 -4.42 6.36
CA ASP A 74 2.08 -3.70 5.36
C ASP A 74 2.19 -4.56 4.09
N PRO A 75 1.76 -4.07 2.92
CA PRO A 75 1.76 -4.86 1.69
C PRO A 75 3.16 -5.29 1.25
N LEU A 76 4.21 -4.50 1.54
CA LEU A 76 5.59 -4.87 1.21
C LEU A 76 6.17 -5.97 2.12
N ALA A 77 5.43 -6.43 3.14
CA ALA A 77 5.76 -7.64 3.89
C ALA A 77 5.43 -8.91 3.08
N ALA A 78 4.65 -8.82 2.02
CA ALA A 78 4.45 -9.91 1.06
C ALA A 78 5.70 -10.08 0.17
N SER A 79 5.87 -11.28 -0.40
CA SER A 79 6.98 -11.55 -1.32
C SER A 79 6.79 -10.83 -2.66
N ASP A 80 7.89 -10.42 -3.30
CA ASP A 80 7.83 -9.78 -4.63
C ASP A 80 7.16 -10.68 -5.67
N LYS A 81 7.35 -11.99 -5.58
CA LYS A 81 6.69 -12.97 -6.46
C LYS A 81 5.16 -12.92 -6.34
N GLN A 82 4.64 -12.78 -5.13
CA GLN A 82 3.19 -12.64 -4.90
C GLN A 82 2.67 -11.31 -5.43
N LEU A 83 3.39 -10.21 -5.12
CA LEU A 83 3.03 -8.86 -5.57
C LEU A 83 3.07 -8.76 -7.09
N GLN A 84 4.08 -9.34 -7.74
CA GLN A 84 4.21 -9.40 -9.19
C GLN A 84 3.03 -10.11 -9.86
N TRP A 85 2.67 -11.30 -9.35
CA TRP A 85 1.52 -12.05 -9.87
C TRP A 85 0.24 -11.22 -9.74
N LEU A 86 -0.06 -10.71 -8.54
CA LEU A 86 -1.29 -9.95 -8.29
C LEU A 86 -1.35 -8.67 -9.13
N THR A 87 -0.24 -7.97 -9.27
CA THR A 87 -0.17 -6.74 -10.08
C THR A 87 -0.38 -7.03 -11.57
N ARG A 88 0.14 -8.14 -12.08
CA ARG A 88 -0.09 -8.57 -13.47
C ARG A 88 -1.57 -8.92 -13.72
N GLU A 89 -2.21 -9.62 -12.80
CA GLU A 89 -3.65 -9.95 -12.93
C GLU A 89 -4.50 -8.67 -12.93
N ILE A 90 -4.25 -7.74 -12.00
CA ILE A 90 -4.94 -6.44 -11.98
C ILE A 90 -4.69 -5.65 -13.26
N ALA A 91 -3.48 -5.73 -13.82
CA ALA A 91 -3.16 -5.04 -15.06
C ALA A 91 -3.91 -5.60 -16.29
N GLN A 92 -4.47 -6.81 -16.24
CA GLN A 92 -5.36 -7.34 -17.29
C GLN A 92 -6.76 -6.70 -17.26
N ILE A 93 -7.16 -6.08 -16.15
CA ILE A 93 -8.48 -5.45 -16.00
C ILE A 93 -8.43 -4.05 -16.61
N ASN A 94 -8.96 -3.87 -17.80
CA ASN A 94 -8.77 -2.69 -18.65
C ASN A 94 -9.12 -1.34 -18.01
N HIS A 95 -10.20 -1.28 -17.22
CA HIS A 95 -10.67 -0.04 -16.58
C HIS A 95 -9.83 0.36 -15.36
N VAL A 96 -9.07 -0.56 -14.76
CA VAL A 96 -8.12 -0.21 -13.70
C VAL A 96 -6.89 0.46 -14.33
N THR A 97 -6.59 1.67 -13.92
CA THR A 97 -5.50 2.49 -14.49
C THR A 97 -4.41 2.84 -13.48
N ARG A 98 -4.68 2.67 -12.19
CA ARG A 98 -3.77 3.05 -11.10
C ARG A 98 -3.59 1.95 -10.08
N LEU A 99 -2.35 1.73 -9.67
CA LEU A 99 -1.98 0.93 -8.51
C LEU A 99 -1.38 1.86 -7.44
N ARG A 100 -1.93 1.82 -6.23
CA ARG A 100 -1.40 2.57 -5.09
C ARG A 100 -0.96 1.59 -4.01
N VAL A 101 0.19 1.83 -3.41
CA VAL A 101 0.74 1.01 -2.31
C VAL A 101 0.86 1.88 -1.07
N HIS A 102 0.22 1.49 0.03
CA HIS A 102 0.33 2.16 1.33
C HIS A 102 1.28 1.35 2.23
N THR A 103 2.46 1.90 2.53
CA THR A 103 3.50 1.15 3.23
C THR A 103 4.35 2.05 4.12
N ARG A 104 4.89 1.48 5.20
CA ARG A 104 5.91 2.09 6.03
C ARG A 104 7.31 1.49 5.78
N LEU A 105 7.39 0.37 5.06
CA LEU A 105 8.65 -0.34 4.90
C LEU A 105 9.78 0.49 4.29
N PRO A 106 9.58 1.37 3.29
CA PRO A 106 10.68 2.19 2.77
C PRO A 106 11.34 3.09 3.84
N ILE A 107 10.61 3.42 4.91
CA ILE A 107 11.10 4.25 6.00
C ILE A 107 11.85 3.43 7.06
N VAL A 108 11.39 2.21 7.35
CA VAL A 108 11.93 1.41 8.46
C VAL A 108 12.87 0.30 8.00
N ILE A 109 12.79 -0.11 6.73
CA ILE A 109 13.65 -1.08 6.07
C ILE A 109 13.86 -0.61 4.61
N PRO A 110 14.67 0.45 4.38
CA PRO A 110 14.87 1.01 3.03
C PRO A 110 15.42 -0.02 2.03
N SER A 111 16.19 -0.99 2.49
CA SER A 111 16.69 -2.11 1.68
C SER A 111 15.58 -3.00 1.08
N ARG A 112 14.31 -2.87 1.54
CA ARG A 112 13.16 -3.54 0.92
C ARG A 112 12.86 -3.03 -0.50
N ILE A 113 13.32 -1.85 -0.86
CA ILE A 113 13.19 -1.32 -2.21
C ILE A 113 14.31 -1.93 -3.08
N THR A 114 14.09 -3.18 -3.46
CA THR A 114 14.97 -3.97 -4.34
C THR A 114 14.64 -3.73 -5.81
N GLU A 115 15.45 -4.27 -6.71
CA GLU A 115 15.16 -4.27 -8.15
C GLU A 115 13.87 -5.04 -8.46
N ASP A 116 13.67 -6.20 -7.83
CA ASP A 116 12.44 -6.98 -7.96
C ASP A 116 11.20 -6.19 -7.50
N CYS A 117 11.36 -5.38 -6.44
CA CYS A 117 10.30 -4.48 -5.98
C CYS A 117 9.95 -3.42 -7.03
N LEU A 118 10.95 -2.78 -7.60
CA LEU A 118 10.76 -1.79 -8.67
C LEU A 118 10.11 -2.44 -9.89
N GLN A 119 10.57 -3.62 -10.27
CA GLN A 119 10.11 -4.35 -11.44
C GLN A 119 8.59 -4.61 -11.40
N TRP A 120 8.07 -5.27 -10.37
CA TRP A 120 6.64 -5.57 -10.32
C TRP A 120 5.77 -4.30 -10.18
N LEU A 121 6.32 -3.23 -9.59
CA LEU A 121 5.61 -1.98 -9.39
C LEU A 121 5.48 -1.16 -10.69
N THR A 122 6.47 -1.24 -11.58
CA THR A 122 6.58 -0.34 -12.76
C THR A 122 6.46 -1.04 -14.12
N GLU A 123 6.63 -2.36 -14.20
CA GLU A 123 6.59 -3.10 -15.48
C GLU A 123 5.17 -3.46 -15.97
N THR A 124 4.18 -2.70 -15.56
CA THR A 124 2.81 -2.86 -16.06
C THR A 124 2.29 -1.54 -16.63
N ARG A 125 1.13 -1.57 -17.28
CA ARG A 125 0.47 -0.36 -17.78
C ARG A 125 -0.14 0.51 -16.67
N LEU A 126 -0.20 0.01 -15.42
CA LEU A 126 -0.77 0.74 -14.30
C LEU A 126 0.15 1.90 -13.89
N LYS A 127 -0.44 3.04 -13.56
CA LYS A 127 0.29 4.20 -13.03
C LYS A 127 0.60 3.94 -11.56
N PRO A 128 1.88 3.72 -11.17
CA PRO A 128 2.23 3.40 -9.80
C PRO A 128 2.24 4.64 -8.91
N ALA A 129 1.67 4.53 -7.72
CA ALA A 129 1.80 5.49 -6.65
C ALA A 129 2.15 4.77 -5.34
N MET A 130 3.06 5.32 -4.56
CA MET A 130 3.40 4.80 -3.24
C MET A 130 3.16 5.89 -2.19
N VAL A 131 2.34 5.56 -1.20
CA VAL A 131 2.09 6.41 -0.04
C VAL A 131 2.94 5.87 1.09
N ILE A 132 4.03 6.56 1.38
CA ILE A 132 4.90 6.23 2.51
C ILE A 132 4.29 6.78 3.80
N HIS A 133 4.67 6.19 4.93
CA HIS A 133 4.23 6.67 6.24
C HIS A 133 5.44 7.14 7.03
N SER A 134 5.74 8.44 6.95
CA SER A 134 6.75 9.12 7.77
C SER A 134 6.08 10.24 8.56
N ASN A 135 6.43 10.36 9.84
CA ASN A 135 5.83 11.34 10.74
C ASN A 135 6.81 12.43 11.17
N HIS A 136 8.12 12.24 10.97
CA HIS A 136 9.15 13.20 11.40
C HIS A 136 10.34 13.19 10.44
N ALA A 137 10.99 14.32 10.25
CA ALA A 137 12.19 14.43 9.40
C ALA A 137 13.33 13.50 9.84
N ASN A 138 13.46 13.24 11.15
CA ASN A 138 14.45 12.29 11.69
C ASN A 138 14.28 10.83 11.22
N GLU A 139 13.16 10.50 10.57
CA GLU A 139 12.94 9.19 9.95
C GLU A 139 13.54 9.10 8.53
N LEU A 140 14.04 10.21 7.99
CA LEU A 140 14.54 10.36 6.62
C LEU A 140 16.07 10.49 6.63
N ASP A 141 16.76 9.38 6.87
CA ASP A 141 18.21 9.30 6.75
C ASP A 141 18.67 9.11 5.28
N THR A 142 19.98 8.96 5.09
CA THR A 142 20.57 8.79 3.75
C THR A 142 20.06 7.53 3.04
N GLU A 143 19.94 6.39 3.75
CA GLU A 143 19.47 5.14 3.15
C GLU A 143 18.01 5.23 2.71
N VAL A 144 17.18 5.88 3.52
CA VAL A 144 15.78 6.16 3.17
C VAL A 144 15.71 7.09 1.96
N ALA A 145 16.51 8.16 1.94
CA ALA A 145 16.55 9.09 0.82
C ALA A 145 16.96 8.41 -0.50
N GLU A 146 17.93 7.51 -0.45
CA GLU A 146 18.36 6.70 -1.60
C GLU A 146 17.24 5.77 -2.09
N ALA A 147 16.57 5.06 -1.18
CA ALA A 147 15.44 4.18 -1.53
C ALA A 147 14.28 4.96 -2.17
N LEU A 148 13.92 6.10 -1.63
CA LEU A 148 12.87 6.98 -2.18
C LEU A 148 13.28 7.55 -3.54
N ASN A 149 14.57 7.90 -3.72
CA ASN A 149 15.08 8.38 -5.00
C ASN A 149 15.03 7.29 -6.08
N ARG A 150 15.34 6.03 -5.75
CA ARG A 150 15.19 4.89 -6.67
C ARG A 150 13.73 4.74 -7.13
N LEU A 151 12.77 4.80 -6.21
CA LEU A 151 11.33 4.77 -6.55
C LEU A 151 10.96 5.92 -7.49
N ARG A 152 11.40 7.15 -7.19
CA ARG A 152 11.14 8.33 -8.02
C ARG A 152 11.75 8.19 -9.42
N GLN A 153 12.99 7.73 -9.53
CA GLN A 153 13.67 7.51 -10.81
C GLN A 153 13.00 6.43 -11.66
N ALA A 154 12.40 5.42 -11.01
CA ALA A 154 11.61 4.39 -11.67
C ALA A 154 10.20 4.88 -12.11
N GLY A 155 9.84 6.15 -11.87
CA GLY A 155 8.57 6.73 -12.29
C GLY A 155 7.42 6.55 -11.30
N VAL A 156 7.69 6.14 -10.05
CA VAL A 156 6.68 5.99 -9.02
C VAL A 156 6.30 7.36 -8.44
N THR A 157 5.01 7.68 -8.39
CA THR A 157 4.51 8.86 -7.68
C THR A 157 4.62 8.64 -6.18
N LEU A 158 5.42 9.46 -5.49
CA LEU A 158 5.58 9.38 -4.04
C LEU A 158 4.66 10.37 -3.32
N LEU A 159 3.96 9.89 -2.31
CA LEU A 159 3.13 10.68 -1.40
C LEU A 159 3.49 10.29 0.04
N ASN A 160 3.31 11.21 0.98
CA ASN A 160 3.47 10.92 2.40
C ASN A 160 2.13 11.02 3.13
N GLN A 161 1.85 10.07 4.00
CA GLN A 161 0.76 10.11 4.97
C GLN A 161 1.34 10.25 6.36
N THR A 162 1.18 11.44 6.94
CA THR A 162 1.66 11.79 8.28
C THR A 162 0.50 11.78 9.27
N VAL A 163 0.74 11.26 10.47
CA VAL A 163 -0.16 11.43 11.62
C VAL A 163 0.39 12.55 12.49
N LEU A 164 -0.44 13.54 12.81
CA LEU A 164 -0.07 14.58 13.77
C LEU A 164 -0.05 13.99 15.18
N LEU A 165 1.13 13.99 15.78
CA LEU A 165 1.40 13.40 17.09
C LEU A 165 1.81 14.51 18.06
N SER A 166 1.01 14.70 19.12
CA SER A 166 1.27 15.71 20.13
C SER A 166 2.64 15.56 20.76
N GLY A 167 3.39 16.65 20.83
CA GLY A 167 4.76 16.70 21.36
C GLY A 167 5.82 16.03 20.48
N VAL A 168 5.47 15.63 19.24
CA VAL A 168 6.40 14.99 18.28
C VAL A 168 6.53 15.81 17.01
N ASN A 169 5.43 16.02 16.28
CA ASN A 169 5.42 16.72 14.99
C ASN A 169 4.26 17.70 14.86
N ASP A 170 3.73 18.21 15.97
CA ASP A 170 2.58 19.11 16.03
C ASP A 170 2.96 20.59 16.02
N THR A 171 4.22 20.92 15.69
CA THR A 171 4.66 22.31 15.56
C THR A 171 5.01 22.65 14.12
N LEU A 172 4.77 23.91 13.72
CA LEU A 172 5.08 24.38 12.38
C LEU A 172 6.55 24.19 11.99
N PRO A 173 7.56 24.50 12.84
CA PRO A 173 8.96 24.26 12.50
C PRO A 173 9.29 22.79 12.22
N THR A 174 8.68 21.87 12.96
CA THR A 174 8.89 20.42 12.74
C THR A 174 8.26 19.93 11.44
N LEU A 175 7.11 20.49 11.06
CA LEU A 175 6.42 20.12 9.82
C LEU A 175 7.06 20.73 8.56
N GLN A 176 7.93 21.74 8.72
CA GLN A 176 8.65 22.41 7.63
C GLN A 176 10.02 21.77 7.33
N GLN A 177 10.50 20.87 8.17
CA GLN A 177 11.75 20.11 7.97
C GLN A 177 11.56 19.01 6.93
#